data_6800bc2cbbb8a61a8159689f25660501
#
_entry.id   6800bc2cbbb8a61a8159689f25660501
#
_cell.length_a   1.000
_cell.length_b   1.000
_cell.length_c   1.000
_cell.angle_alpha   90.00
_cell.angle_beta   90.00
_cell.angle_gamma   90.00
#
_symmetry.space_group_name_H-M   'P 1'
#
loop_
_entity.id
_entity.type
_entity.pdbx_description
1 polymer ?
#
loop_
_entity_poly.entity_id
_entity_poly.type
_entity_poly.pdbx_seq_one_letter_code
_entity_poly.pdbx_strand_id
1 'polypeptide(L)'
;MRNIIAIMKKQWKDTLKNKPVLIQFIIFPVMAVIMAKFVKVPGMPPTYFIKLFAGMFVGMSPLVATSSIISEEKNEGTLRVLFMSNVKSVEYLFAIGSYVFLFSMAGAGVMCLAGGYTGFDALKFLIILAVGILTSILIGATIGAFSKNQMVATSIMTPLMMVFAFVPMIGGFNKQVQKVSSVLYSGQIDYLIGNIESNESIISSLLIILINAIIALVLFALAYRNIRKV
;
A
#
# COMPACT_ATOMS: atom_id res chain seq x y z
N MET A 1 -9.12 -19.36 -12.30
CA MET A 1 -9.73 -19.09 -10.98
C MET A 1 -9.27 -20.06 -9.87
N ARG A 2 -9.23 -21.37 -10.08
CA ARG A 2 -8.80 -22.35 -9.04
C ARG A 2 -7.39 -22.08 -8.48
N ASN A 3 -6.43 -21.73 -9.34
CA ASN A 3 -5.06 -21.41 -8.93
C ASN A 3 -4.98 -20.13 -8.08
N ILE A 4 -5.72 -19.08 -8.44
CA ILE A 4 -5.75 -17.80 -7.71
C ILE A 4 -6.23 -18.03 -6.26
N ILE A 5 -7.34 -18.75 -6.09
CA ILE A 5 -7.90 -19.07 -4.76
C ILE A 5 -6.92 -19.91 -3.94
N ALA A 6 -6.26 -20.89 -4.56
CA ALA A 6 -5.27 -21.73 -3.88
C ALA A 6 -4.07 -20.90 -3.38
N ILE A 7 -3.57 -19.98 -4.21
CA ILE A 7 -2.46 -19.08 -3.84
C ILE A 7 -2.90 -18.12 -2.71
N MET A 8 -4.07 -17.50 -2.81
CA MET A 8 -4.60 -16.65 -1.75
C MET A 8 -4.74 -17.41 -0.42
N LYS A 9 -5.23 -18.65 -0.45
CA LYS A 9 -5.36 -19.51 0.74
C LYS A 9 -3.99 -19.88 1.33
N LYS A 10 -2.98 -20.10 0.48
CA LYS A 10 -1.59 -20.29 0.90
C LYS A 10 -1.09 -19.03 1.60
N GLN A 11 -1.20 -17.88 0.95
CA GLN A 11 -0.73 -16.59 1.50
C GLN A 11 -1.39 -16.24 2.84
N TRP A 12 -2.69 -16.53 2.99
CA TRP A 12 -3.37 -16.37 4.27
C TRP A 12 -2.68 -17.15 5.39
N LYS A 13 -2.37 -18.44 5.15
CA LYS A 13 -1.69 -19.27 6.14
C LYS A 13 -0.26 -18.83 6.41
N ASP A 14 0.45 -18.43 5.36
CA ASP A 14 1.84 -18.01 5.45
C ASP A 14 1.97 -16.66 6.20
N THR A 15 1.10 -15.70 5.92
CA THR A 15 1.10 -14.42 6.64
C THR A 15 0.76 -14.57 8.12
N LEU A 16 -0.17 -15.44 8.49
CA LEU A 16 -0.47 -15.70 9.91
C LEU A 16 0.74 -16.28 10.67
N LYS A 17 1.64 -16.98 9.96
CA LYS A 17 2.90 -17.50 10.52
C LYS A 17 4.04 -16.49 10.42
N ASN A 18 4.04 -15.65 9.39
CA ASN A 18 5.05 -14.62 9.15
C ASN A 18 4.70 -13.33 9.91
N LYS A 19 5.09 -13.28 11.19
CA LYS A 19 4.82 -12.14 12.09
C LYS A 19 5.24 -10.78 11.52
N PRO A 20 6.44 -10.60 10.88
CA PRO A 20 6.83 -9.35 10.26
C PRO A 20 5.83 -8.84 9.21
N VAL A 21 5.32 -9.71 8.34
CA VAL A 21 4.33 -9.33 7.32
C VAL A 21 2.99 -8.97 7.96
N LEU A 22 2.56 -9.74 8.97
CA LEU A 22 1.32 -9.45 9.70
C LEU A 22 1.37 -8.09 10.41
N ILE A 23 2.50 -7.78 11.05
CA ILE A 23 2.72 -6.49 11.74
C ILE A 23 2.54 -5.32 10.77
N GLN A 24 2.99 -5.42 9.52
CA GLN A 24 2.85 -4.39 8.49
C GLN A 24 1.39 -3.95 8.28
N PHE A 25 0.44 -4.89 8.33
CA PHE A 25 -0.98 -4.60 8.13
C PHE A 25 -1.66 -4.05 9.39
N ILE A 26 -1.14 -4.37 10.58
CA ILE A 26 -1.81 -4.09 11.85
C ILE A 26 -1.29 -2.80 12.51
N ILE A 27 0.01 -2.49 12.38
CA ILE A 27 0.66 -1.43 13.15
C ILE A 27 0.02 -0.06 12.92
N PHE A 28 -0.23 0.33 11.68
CA PHE A 28 -0.80 1.64 11.37
C PHE A 28 -2.27 1.79 11.79
N PRO A 29 -3.17 0.82 11.49
CA PRO A 29 -4.54 0.87 12.01
C PRO A 29 -4.61 0.92 13.52
N VAL A 30 -3.80 0.12 14.21
CA VAL A 30 -3.76 0.10 15.69
C VAL A 30 -3.24 1.44 16.24
N MET A 31 -2.14 1.95 15.68
CA MET A 31 -1.60 3.26 16.08
C MET A 31 -2.58 4.40 15.80
N ALA A 32 -3.28 4.37 14.67
CA ALA A 32 -4.32 5.34 14.35
C ALA A 32 -5.43 5.36 15.42
N VAL A 33 -5.93 4.18 15.81
CA VAL A 33 -6.96 4.04 16.83
C VAL A 33 -6.47 4.52 18.21
N ILE A 34 -5.27 4.09 18.61
CA ILE A 34 -4.68 4.47 19.90
C ILE A 34 -4.49 5.99 19.96
N MET A 35 -3.84 6.57 18.96
CA MET A 35 -3.55 8.00 18.94
C MET A 35 -4.84 8.84 18.89
N ALA A 36 -5.82 8.44 18.07
CA ALA A 36 -7.10 9.16 18.00
C ALA A 36 -7.89 9.12 19.30
N LYS A 37 -7.79 8.04 20.09
CA LYS A 37 -8.53 7.93 21.36
C LYS A 37 -7.82 8.56 22.55
N PHE A 38 -6.50 8.42 22.63
CA PHE A 38 -5.75 8.77 23.85
C PHE A 38 -4.97 10.08 23.73
N VAL A 39 -4.69 10.57 22.50
CA VAL A 39 -3.92 11.79 22.32
C VAL A 39 -4.85 12.93 21.86
N LYS A 40 -5.07 13.90 22.74
CA LYS A 40 -5.83 15.11 22.43
C LYS A 40 -4.83 16.27 22.31
N VAL A 41 -4.68 16.82 21.11
CA VAL A 41 -3.85 18.00 20.86
C VAL A 41 -4.76 19.21 20.70
N PRO A 42 -4.63 20.24 21.54
CA PRO A 42 -5.43 21.47 21.40
C PRO A 42 -5.29 22.07 19.98
N GLY A 43 -6.43 22.39 19.37
CA GLY A 43 -6.46 22.98 18.02
C GLY A 43 -6.39 22.00 16.86
N MET A 44 -6.24 20.69 17.11
CA MET A 44 -6.28 19.66 16.05
C MET A 44 -7.66 18.98 15.96
N PRO A 45 -8.15 18.70 14.73
CA PRO A 45 -9.41 17.98 14.56
C PRO A 45 -9.29 16.54 15.11
N PRO A 46 -10.38 15.95 15.60
CA PRO A 46 -10.38 14.57 16.15
C PRO A 46 -9.88 13.50 15.17
N THR A 47 -10.06 13.74 13.86
CA THR A 47 -9.66 12.83 12.78
C THR A 47 -8.20 12.99 12.36
N TYR A 48 -7.43 13.92 12.93
CA TYR A 48 -6.06 14.22 12.53
C TYR A 48 -5.15 12.99 12.49
N PHE A 49 -5.12 12.23 13.58
CA PHE A 49 -4.28 11.02 13.64
C PHE A 49 -4.74 9.91 12.70
N ILE A 50 -6.06 9.78 12.49
CA ILE A 50 -6.59 8.82 11.51
C ILE A 50 -6.10 9.18 10.10
N LYS A 51 -6.22 10.44 9.71
CA LYS A 51 -5.76 10.95 8.39
C LYS A 51 -4.26 10.74 8.22
N LEU A 52 -3.47 11.11 9.23
CA LEU A 52 -2.01 10.96 9.25
C LEU A 52 -1.58 9.50 9.05
N PHE A 53 -2.09 8.59 9.87
CA PHE A 53 -1.72 7.18 9.80
C PHE A 53 -2.30 6.47 8.57
N ALA A 54 -3.43 6.93 8.03
CA ALA A 54 -3.97 6.40 6.79
C ALA A 54 -3.07 6.73 5.59
N GLY A 55 -2.54 7.96 5.50
CA GLY A 55 -1.56 8.34 4.49
C GLY A 55 -0.28 7.51 4.58
N MET A 56 0.28 7.37 5.79
CA MET A 56 1.47 6.54 6.04
C MET A 56 1.21 5.06 5.72
N PHE A 57 0.05 4.54 6.10
CA PHE A 57 -0.36 3.15 5.81
C PHE A 57 -0.35 2.86 4.31
N VAL A 58 -0.96 3.72 3.52
CA VAL A 58 -0.99 3.57 2.06
C VAL A 58 0.41 3.64 1.46
N GLY A 59 1.25 4.56 1.92
CA GLY A 59 2.61 4.72 1.40
C GLY A 59 3.57 3.59 1.75
N MET A 60 3.27 2.80 2.78
CA MET A 60 4.23 1.84 3.35
C MET A 60 3.72 0.39 3.35
N SER A 61 2.58 0.11 3.97
CA SER A 61 2.15 -1.25 4.27
C SER A 61 1.91 -2.14 3.03
N PRO A 62 1.09 -1.75 2.04
CA PRO A 62 0.85 -2.60 0.87
C PRO A 62 2.10 -2.77 -0.01
N LEU A 63 2.94 -1.72 -0.10
CA LEU A 63 4.19 -1.74 -0.86
C LEU A 63 5.16 -2.77 -0.27
N VAL A 64 5.41 -2.67 1.04
CA VAL A 64 6.34 -3.57 1.74
C VAL A 64 5.82 -5.00 1.72
N ALA A 65 4.53 -5.22 2.02
CA ALA A 65 3.94 -6.55 2.02
C ALA A 65 4.07 -7.23 0.65
N THR A 66 3.71 -6.52 -0.43
CA THR A 66 3.78 -7.09 -1.80
C THR A 66 5.22 -7.40 -2.21
N SER A 67 6.15 -6.46 -1.96
CA SER A 67 7.56 -6.63 -2.28
C SER A 67 8.18 -7.80 -1.51
N SER A 68 7.90 -7.89 -0.20
CA SER A 68 8.42 -8.95 0.67
C SER A 68 7.92 -10.31 0.24
N ILE A 69 6.62 -10.48 0.01
CA ILE A 69 6.03 -11.77 -0.41
C ILE A 69 6.69 -12.26 -1.70
N ILE A 70 6.76 -11.41 -2.73
CA ILE A 70 7.32 -11.81 -4.03
C ILE A 70 8.81 -12.14 -3.92
N SER A 71 9.58 -11.33 -3.20
CA SER A 71 11.03 -11.53 -3.07
C SER A 71 11.39 -12.71 -2.17
N GLU A 72 10.58 -13.00 -1.14
CA GLU A 72 10.74 -14.17 -0.28
C GLU A 72 10.47 -15.46 -1.07
N GLU A 73 9.38 -15.53 -1.83
CA GLU A 73 9.07 -16.69 -2.67
C GLU A 73 10.11 -16.93 -3.77
N LYS A 74 10.73 -15.87 -4.30
CA LYS A 74 11.88 -15.99 -5.21
C LYS A 74 13.10 -16.55 -4.48
N ASN A 75 13.41 -16.04 -3.29
CA ASN A 75 14.57 -16.44 -2.50
C ASN A 75 14.49 -17.91 -2.06
N GLU A 76 13.29 -18.37 -1.72
CA GLU A 76 13.04 -19.76 -1.31
C GLU A 76 12.86 -20.74 -2.49
N GLY A 77 12.84 -20.24 -3.74
CA GLY A 77 12.59 -21.05 -4.93
C GLY A 77 11.13 -21.52 -5.08
N THR A 78 10.23 -21.14 -4.17
CA THR A 78 8.82 -21.54 -4.19
C THR A 78 8.09 -20.99 -5.41
N LEU A 79 8.48 -19.81 -5.88
CA LEU A 79 7.97 -19.21 -7.12
C LEU A 79 8.23 -20.10 -8.34
N ARG A 80 9.41 -20.70 -8.43
CA ARG A 80 9.77 -21.64 -9.50
C ARG A 80 8.89 -22.90 -9.47
N VAL A 81 8.66 -23.46 -8.30
CA VAL A 81 7.79 -24.61 -8.10
C VAL A 81 6.36 -24.31 -8.55
N LEU A 82 5.83 -23.12 -8.24
CA LEU A 82 4.51 -22.69 -8.68
C LEU A 82 4.40 -22.64 -10.20
N PHE A 83 5.42 -22.09 -10.89
CA PHE A 83 5.43 -22.03 -12.35
C PHE A 83 5.58 -23.41 -13.00
N MET A 84 6.36 -24.31 -12.42
CA MET A 84 6.43 -25.70 -12.85
C MET A 84 5.10 -26.45 -12.68
N SER A 85 4.28 -26.01 -11.71
CA SER A 85 2.91 -26.53 -11.49
C SER A 85 1.86 -25.88 -12.41
N ASN A 86 2.28 -25.30 -13.53
CA ASN A 86 1.43 -24.69 -14.57
C ASN A 86 0.63 -23.45 -14.09
N VAL A 87 1.08 -22.78 -13.03
CA VAL A 87 0.54 -21.48 -12.61
C VAL A 87 1.11 -20.40 -13.52
N LYS A 88 0.23 -19.58 -14.13
CA LYS A 88 0.67 -18.45 -14.93
C LYS A 88 1.15 -17.31 -14.02
N SER A 89 2.23 -16.64 -14.41
CA SER A 89 2.77 -15.50 -13.63
C SER A 89 1.74 -14.40 -13.39
N VAL A 90 0.79 -14.19 -14.33
CA VAL A 90 -0.32 -13.23 -14.16
C VAL A 90 -1.29 -13.69 -13.06
N GLU A 91 -1.63 -14.99 -13.02
CA GLU A 91 -2.50 -15.55 -11.98
C GLU A 91 -1.86 -15.41 -10.58
N TYR A 92 -0.55 -15.64 -10.51
CA TYR A 92 0.23 -15.45 -9.30
C TYR A 92 0.19 -14.01 -8.81
N LEU A 93 0.55 -13.05 -9.66
CA LEU A 93 0.59 -11.63 -9.31
C LEU A 93 -0.78 -11.08 -8.94
N PHE A 94 -1.82 -11.50 -9.68
CA PHE A 94 -3.19 -11.13 -9.35
C PHE A 94 -3.62 -11.71 -8.00
N ALA A 95 -3.23 -12.93 -7.68
CA ALA A 95 -3.53 -13.56 -6.39
C ALA A 95 -2.86 -12.81 -5.23
N ILE A 96 -1.55 -12.50 -5.35
CA ILE A 96 -0.81 -11.73 -4.33
C ILE A 96 -1.40 -10.32 -4.18
N GLY A 97 -1.62 -9.61 -5.31
CA GLY A 97 -2.20 -8.27 -5.29
C GLY A 97 -3.58 -8.24 -4.64
N SER A 98 -4.47 -9.17 -5.01
CA SER A 98 -5.80 -9.29 -4.40
C SER A 98 -5.73 -9.61 -2.92
N TYR A 99 -4.82 -10.49 -2.51
CA TYR A 99 -4.60 -10.83 -1.12
C TYR A 99 -4.17 -9.61 -0.30
N VAL A 100 -3.11 -8.89 -0.73
CA VAL A 100 -2.62 -7.69 -0.07
C VAL A 100 -3.68 -6.59 -0.05
N PHE A 101 -4.43 -6.44 -1.14
CA PHE A 101 -5.53 -5.47 -1.24
C PHE A 101 -6.61 -5.73 -0.18
N LEU A 102 -7.09 -6.96 -0.05
CA LEU A 102 -8.12 -7.31 0.93
C LEU A 102 -7.66 -7.08 2.37
N PHE A 103 -6.43 -7.47 2.70
CA PHE A 103 -5.87 -7.22 4.05
C PHE A 103 -5.70 -5.73 4.33
N SER A 104 -5.20 -4.97 3.36
CA SER A 104 -5.06 -3.52 3.49
C SER A 104 -6.42 -2.82 3.60
N MET A 105 -7.42 -3.26 2.85
CA MET A 105 -8.77 -2.73 2.96
C MET A 105 -9.43 -3.05 4.31
N ALA A 106 -9.12 -4.19 4.91
CA ALA A 106 -9.57 -4.48 6.28
C ALA A 106 -8.97 -3.48 7.28
N GLY A 107 -7.67 -3.17 7.16
CA GLY A 107 -7.02 -2.12 7.96
C GLY A 107 -7.62 -0.72 7.72
N ALA A 108 -7.89 -0.38 6.45
CA ALA A 108 -8.57 0.86 6.08
C ALA A 108 -9.98 0.96 6.69
N GLY A 109 -10.72 -0.16 6.73
CA GLY A 109 -12.03 -0.24 7.38
C GLY A 109 -11.97 0.04 8.87
N VAL A 110 -10.96 -0.51 9.58
CA VAL A 110 -10.73 -0.22 11.00
C VAL A 110 -10.46 1.27 11.23
N MET A 111 -9.63 1.90 10.39
CA MET A 111 -9.35 3.34 10.48
C MET A 111 -10.58 4.19 10.15
N CYS A 112 -11.39 3.79 9.16
CA CYS A 112 -12.64 4.44 8.81
C CYS A 112 -13.63 4.48 10.01
N LEU A 113 -13.82 3.34 10.65
CA LEU A 113 -14.68 3.21 11.84
C LEU A 113 -14.13 4.01 13.02
N ALA A 114 -12.82 3.96 13.25
CA ALA A 114 -12.19 4.70 14.34
C ALA A 114 -12.22 6.22 14.13
N GLY A 115 -12.22 6.68 12.86
CA GLY A 115 -12.36 8.08 12.49
C GLY A 115 -13.78 8.62 12.59
N GLY A 116 -14.76 7.75 12.84
CA GLY A 116 -16.18 8.14 12.90
C GLY A 116 -16.77 8.52 11.54
N TYR A 117 -16.12 8.14 10.44
CA TYR A 117 -16.66 8.41 9.10
C TYR A 117 -17.92 7.60 8.88
N THR A 118 -18.98 8.26 8.40
CA THR A 118 -20.29 7.65 8.14
C THR A 118 -20.81 8.04 6.76
N GLY A 119 -21.74 7.24 6.23
CA GLY A 119 -22.41 7.54 4.97
C GLY A 119 -21.46 7.74 3.79
N PHE A 120 -21.59 8.86 3.10
CA PHE A 120 -20.83 9.16 1.90
C PHE A 120 -19.34 9.43 2.16
N ASP A 121 -18.99 10.01 3.31
CA ASP A 121 -17.60 10.29 3.66
C ASP A 121 -16.81 9.02 3.99
N ALA A 122 -17.46 8.01 4.58
CA ALA A 122 -16.87 6.69 4.75
C ALA A 122 -16.57 6.04 3.39
N LEU A 123 -17.49 6.15 2.43
CA LEU A 123 -17.29 5.63 1.09
C LEU A 123 -16.15 6.35 0.36
N LYS A 124 -16.11 7.70 0.42
CA LYS A 124 -14.98 8.49 -0.12
C LYS A 124 -13.66 8.05 0.48
N PHE A 125 -13.57 7.94 1.81
CA PHE A 125 -12.37 7.54 2.52
C PHE A 125 -11.87 6.17 2.03
N LEU A 126 -12.74 5.18 1.96
CA LEU A 126 -12.37 3.83 1.51
C LEU A 126 -11.97 3.79 0.03
N ILE A 127 -12.63 4.55 -0.85
CA ILE A 127 -12.28 4.63 -2.27
C ILE A 127 -10.90 5.29 -2.45
N ILE A 128 -10.64 6.40 -1.75
CA ILE A 128 -9.34 7.09 -1.79
C ILE A 128 -8.23 6.13 -1.36
N LEU A 129 -8.42 5.44 -0.24
CA LEU A 129 -7.44 4.46 0.24
C LEU A 129 -7.28 3.28 -0.72
N ALA A 130 -8.37 2.78 -1.32
CA ALA A 130 -8.33 1.69 -2.28
C ALA A 130 -7.44 2.03 -3.49
N VAL A 131 -7.58 3.23 -4.06
CA VAL A 131 -6.76 3.69 -5.18
C VAL A 131 -5.29 3.80 -4.78
N GLY A 132 -4.99 4.35 -3.61
CA GLY A 132 -3.64 4.43 -3.08
C GLY A 132 -3.02 3.06 -2.80
N ILE A 133 -3.76 2.14 -2.20
CA ILE A 133 -3.36 0.75 -1.94
C ILE A 133 -3.01 0.03 -3.25
N LEU A 134 -3.83 0.16 -4.29
CA LEU A 134 -3.56 -0.43 -5.60
C LEU A 134 -2.26 0.10 -6.21
N THR A 135 -2.03 1.40 -6.13
CA THR A 135 -0.77 2.02 -6.61
C THR A 135 0.44 1.50 -5.83
N SER A 136 0.32 1.38 -4.50
CA SER A 136 1.37 0.82 -3.63
C SER A 136 1.68 -0.64 -3.96
N ILE A 137 0.65 -1.46 -4.21
CA ILE A 137 0.80 -2.86 -4.63
C ILE A 137 1.57 -2.95 -5.95
N LEU A 138 1.28 -2.10 -6.93
CA LEU A 138 2.00 -2.08 -8.21
C LEU A 138 3.48 -1.74 -8.02
N ILE A 139 3.79 -0.74 -7.20
CA ILE A 139 5.18 -0.38 -6.88
C ILE A 139 5.88 -1.53 -6.12
N GLY A 140 5.24 -2.10 -5.12
CA GLY A 140 5.75 -3.25 -4.36
C GLY A 140 6.00 -4.46 -5.25
N ALA A 141 5.07 -4.77 -6.16
CA ALA A 141 5.23 -5.85 -7.14
C ALA A 141 6.40 -5.59 -8.09
N THR A 142 6.62 -4.34 -8.52
CA THR A 142 7.76 -3.95 -9.35
C THR A 142 9.08 -4.22 -8.62
N ILE A 143 9.20 -3.79 -7.36
CA ILE A 143 10.41 -4.00 -6.54
C ILE A 143 10.66 -5.50 -6.35
N GLY A 144 9.65 -6.26 -5.93
CA GLY A 144 9.76 -7.71 -5.74
C GLY A 144 10.13 -8.45 -7.04
N ALA A 145 9.54 -8.03 -8.17
CA ALA A 145 9.84 -8.59 -9.49
C ALA A 145 11.28 -8.31 -9.94
N PHE A 146 11.76 -7.09 -9.72
CA PHE A 146 13.10 -6.65 -10.14
C PHE A 146 14.20 -7.25 -9.27
N SER A 147 13.93 -7.47 -7.99
CA SER A 147 14.90 -7.93 -6.99
C SER A 147 15.28 -9.39 -7.24
N LYS A 148 16.59 -9.68 -7.09
CA LYS A 148 17.12 -11.04 -7.22
C LYS A 148 16.81 -11.91 -5.99
N ASN A 149 16.78 -11.30 -4.83
CA ASN A 149 16.51 -11.94 -3.52
C ASN A 149 15.87 -10.93 -2.56
N GLN A 150 15.49 -11.40 -1.39
CA GLN A 150 14.83 -10.61 -0.34
C GLN A 150 15.71 -9.46 0.17
N MET A 151 17.03 -9.65 0.28
CA MET A 151 17.95 -8.61 0.75
C MET A 151 17.96 -7.41 -0.20
N VAL A 152 18.05 -7.66 -1.52
CA VAL A 152 18.00 -6.60 -2.55
C VAL A 152 16.64 -5.91 -2.54
N ALA A 153 15.54 -6.65 -2.40
CA ALA A 153 14.20 -6.07 -2.30
C ALA A 153 14.11 -5.12 -1.10
N THR A 154 14.56 -5.55 0.08
CA THR A 154 14.56 -4.74 1.31
C THR A 154 15.39 -3.47 1.15
N SER A 155 16.57 -3.56 0.53
CA SER A 155 17.44 -2.40 0.31
C SER A 155 16.81 -1.35 -0.61
N ILE A 156 15.99 -1.75 -1.58
CA ILE A 156 15.27 -0.84 -2.48
C ILE A 156 13.98 -0.32 -1.84
N MET A 157 13.19 -1.21 -1.22
CA MET A 157 11.88 -0.81 -0.68
C MET A 157 12.00 0.10 0.54
N THR A 158 13.05 -0.05 1.38
CA THR A 158 13.19 0.72 2.62
C THR A 158 13.26 2.23 2.38
N PRO A 159 14.15 2.78 1.53
CA PRO A 159 14.15 4.20 1.25
C PRO A 159 12.87 4.66 0.55
N LEU A 160 12.30 3.85 -0.35
CA LEU A 160 11.07 4.22 -1.06
C LEU A 160 9.86 4.29 -0.12
N MET A 161 9.70 3.32 0.79
CA MET A 161 8.60 3.38 1.77
C MET A 161 8.73 4.58 2.70
N MET A 162 9.97 4.96 3.08
CA MET A 162 10.20 6.17 3.88
C MET A 162 9.77 7.43 3.12
N VAL A 163 10.13 7.54 1.84
CA VAL A 163 9.71 8.67 1.01
C VAL A 163 8.18 8.72 0.91
N PHE A 164 7.52 7.62 0.57
CA PHE A 164 6.06 7.60 0.38
C PHE A 164 5.28 7.76 1.70
N ALA A 165 5.82 7.37 2.84
CA ALA A 165 5.15 7.52 4.13
C ALA A 165 5.43 8.88 4.80
N PHE A 166 6.69 9.32 4.83
CA PHE A 166 7.07 10.48 5.63
C PHE A 166 7.08 11.80 4.86
N VAL A 167 7.30 11.81 3.54
CA VAL A 167 7.27 13.06 2.76
C VAL A 167 5.89 13.72 2.81
N PRO A 168 4.76 13.02 2.64
CA PRO A 168 3.44 13.61 2.84
C PRO A 168 3.24 14.18 4.25
N MET A 169 3.61 13.42 5.27
CA MET A 169 3.50 13.82 6.66
C MET A 169 4.28 15.13 6.94
N ILE A 170 5.54 15.21 6.51
CA ILE A 170 6.39 16.40 6.70
C ILE A 170 5.90 17.57 5.84
N GLY A 171 5.31 17.28 4.67
CA GLY A 171 4.71 18.26 3.76
C GLY A 171 3.64 19.12 4.43
N GLY A 172 2.91 18.56 5.41
CA GLY A 172 1.95 19.31 6.22
C GLY A 172 2.58 20.43 7.06
N PHE A 173 3.88 20.36 7.36
CA PHE A 173 4.60 21.33 8.18
C PHE A 173 5.61 22.19 7.40
N ASN A 174 5.96 21.81 6.17
CA ASN A 174 6.99 22.48 5.37
C ASN A 174 6.56 22.66 3.91
N LYS A 175 6.42 23.92 3.45
CA LYS A 175 5.99 24.25 2.08
C LYS A 175 6.92 23.72 0.98
N GLN A 176 8.22 23.58 1.23
CA GLN A 176 9.16 23.02 0.23
C GLN A 176 8.96 21.51 0.08
N VAL A 177 8.80 20.81 1.20
CA VAL A 177 8.50 19.37 1.20
C VAL A 177 7.11 19.11 0.62
N GLN A 178 6.14 19.98 0.86
CA GLN A 178 4.81 19.91 0.28
C GLN A 178 4.83 19.90 -1.26
N LYS A 179 5.73 20.67 -1.90
CA LYS A 179 5.91 20.63 -3.36
C LYS A 179 6.38 19.26 -3.86
N VAL A 180 7.24 18.58 -3.11
CA VAL A 180 7.67 17.23 -3.44
C VAL A 180 6.53 16.24 -3.18
N SER A 181 5.85 16.37 -2.05
CA SER A 181 4.68 15.55 -1.70
C SER A 181 3.59 15.62 -2.76
N SER A 182 3.35 16.80 -3.33
CA SER A 182 2.29 16.99 -4.33
C SER A 182 2.49 16.22 -5.64
N VAL A 183 3.69 15.74 -5.93
CA VAL A 183 3.98 14.90 -7.10
C VAL A 183 3.84 13.39 -6.80
N LEU A 184 3.89 13.02 -5.53
CA LEU A 184 3.79 11.63 -5.07
C LEU A 184 2.33 11.20 -4.95
N TYR A 185 2.02 9.96 -5.36
CA TYR A 185 0.67 9.41 -5.19
C TYR A 185 0.24 9.42 -3.72
N SER A 186 1.13 9.10 -2.78
CA SER A 186 0.85 9.10 -1.35
C SER A 186 0.54 10.50 -0.81
N GLY A 187 1.21 11.54 -1.34
CA GLY A 187 0.91 12.92 -1.00
C GLY A 187 -0.46 13.38 -1.53
N GLN A 188 -0.85 12.90 -2.69
CA GLN A 188 -2.19 13.15 -3.22
C GLN A 188 -3.28 12.41 -2.44
N ILE A 189 -3.00 11.19 -1.98
CA ILE A 189 -3.90 10.45 -1.08
C ILE A 189 -4.06 11.20 0.24
N ASP A 190 -2.97 11.68 0.85
CA ASP A 190 -3.00 12.47 2.09
C ASP A 190 -3.82 13.75 1.91
N TYR A 191 -3.61 14.48 0.81
CA TYR A 191 -4.38 15.67 0.44
C TYR A 191 -5.89 15.38 0.29
N LEU A 192 -6.25 14.29 -0.42
CA LEU A 192 -7.64 13.89 -0.62
C LEU A 192 -8.32 13.48 0.70
N ILE A 193 -7.60 12.75 1.56
CA ILE A 193 -8.10 12.39 2.90
C ILE A 193 -8.26 13.65 3.78
N GLY A 194 -7.32 14.60 3.66
CA GLY A 194 -7.40 15.88 4.35
C GLY A 194 -8.67 16.66 4.01
N ASN A 195 -9.07 16.63 2.75
CA ASN A 195 -10.15 17.44 2.16
C ASN A 195 -11.43 16.64 1.86
N ILE A 196 -11.68 15.52 2.55
CA ILE A 196 -12.88 14.68 2.31
C ILE A 196 -14.19 15.46 2.40
N GLU A 197 -14.26 16.42 3.33
CA GLU A 197 -15.45 17.23 3.59
C GLU A 197 -15.57 18.44 2.65
N SER A 198 -14.51 18.79 1.92
CA SER A 198 -14.54 19.89 0.95
C SER A 198 -14.95 19.40 -0.43
N ASN A 199 -15.67 20.28 -1.18
CA ASN A 199 -16.01 20.02 -2.58
C ASN A 199 -14.91 20.51 -3.53
N GLU A 200 -13.64 20.47 -3.11
CA GLU A 200 -12.53 20.87 -3.97
C GLU A 200 -12.32 19.90 -5.14
N SER A 201 -11.70 20.41 -6.20
CA SER A 201 -11.46 19.65 -7.42
C SER A 201 -10.56 18.44 -7.17
N ILE A 202 -11.15 17.25 -7.14
CA ILE A 202 -10.48 15.94 -6.97
C ILE A 202 -9.70 15.55 -8.23
N ILE A 203 -10.01 16.16 -9.38
CA ILE A 203 -9.53 15.76 -10.71
C ILE A 203 -8.00 15.84 -10.82
N SER A 204 -7.38 16.92 -10.34
CA SER A 204 -5.93 17.10 -10.38
C SER A 204 -5.20 16.03 -9.58
N SER A 205 -5.70 15.69 -8.39
CA SER A 205 -5.13 14.64 -7.53
C SER A 205 -5.26 13.26 -8.17
N LEU A 206 -6.40 12.95 -8.75
CA LEU A 206 -6.62 11.68 -9.45
C LEU A 206 -5.71 11.55 -10.68
N LEU A 207 -5.48 12.62 -11.44
CA LEU A 207 -4.55 12.62 -12.56
C LEU A 207 -3.11 12.31 -12.12
N ILE A 208 -2.63 12.92 -11.04
CA ILE A 208 -1.29 12.65 -10.52
C ILE A 208 -1.17 11.21 -10.03
N ILE A 209 -2.15 10.70 -9.30
CA ILE A 209 -2.17 9.30 -8.86
C ILE A 209 -2.16 8.37 -10.07
N LEU A 210 -2.95 8.66 -11.10
CA LEU A 210 -2.99 7.87 -12.34
C LEU A 210 -1.64 7.86 -13.05
N ILE A 211 -0.97 9.01 -13.15
CA ILE A 211 0.37 9.10 -13.73
C ILE A 211 1.36 8.23 -12.95
N ASN A 212 1.35 8.31 -11.62
CA ASN A 212 2.21 7.47 -10.76
C ASN A 212 1.89 5.97 -10.96
N ALA A 213 0.62 5.60 -11.05
CA ALA A 213 0.19 4.23 -11.31
C ALA A 213 0.62 3.74 -12.69
N ILE A 214 0.53 4.58 -13.73
CA ILE A 214 0.99 4.25 -15.09
C ILE A 214 2.50 4.05 -15.10
N ILE A 215 3.28 4.93 -14.45
CA ILE A 215 4.74 4.78 -14.33
C ILE A 215 5.07 3.46 -13.63
N ALA A 216 4.40 3.15 -12.51
CA ALA A 216 4.59 1.90 -11.80
C ALA A 216 4.24 0.68 -12.66
N LEU A 217 3.19 0.77 -13.48
CA LEU A 217 2.75 -0.29 -14.38
C LEU A 217 3.74 -0.52 -15.52
N VAL A 218 4.30 0.54 -16.09
CA VAL A 218 5.35 0.45 -17.12
C VAL A 218 6.62 -0.18 -16.55
N LEU A 219 7.07 0.28 -15.38
CA LEU A 219 8.22 -0.30 -14.68
C LEU A 219 7.97 -1.77 -14.32
N PHE A 220 6.75 -2.09 -13.88
CA PHE A 220 6.34 -3.47 -13.63
C PHE A 220 6.39 -4.33 -14.89
N ALA A 221 5.90 -3.84 -16.03
CA ALA A 221 5.95 -4.57 -17.29
C ALA A 221 7.39 -4.88 -17.72
N LEU A 222 8.34 -3.97 -17.46
CA LEU A 222 9.76 -4.20 -17.69
C LEU A 222 10.34 -5.23 -16.71
N ALA A 223 9.98 -5.14 -15.43
CA ALA A 223 10.42 -6.06 -14.38
C ALA A 223 9.82 -7.47 -14.53
N TYR A 224 8.61 -7.56 -15.07
CA TYR A 224 7.90 -8.82 -15.27
C TYR A 224 8.68 -9.85 -16.11
N ARG A 225 9.49 -9.39 -17.06
CA ARG A 225 10.40 -10.25 -17.84
C ARG A 225 11.37 -11.03 -16.94
N ASN A 226 11.72 -10.49 -15.78
CA ASN A 226 12.64 -11.11 -14.84
C ASN A 226 11.95 -12.21 -13.99
N ILE A 227 10.66 -12.04 -13.68
CA ILE A 227 9.86 -13.10 -13.00
C ILE A 227 9.73 -14.33 -13.93
N ARG A 228 9.59 -14.10 -15.23
CA ARG A 228 9.39 -15.19 -16.20
C ARG A 228 10.67 -16.01 -16.51
N LYS A 229 11.85 -15.49 -16.10
CA LYS A 229 13.15 -16.16 -16.30
C LYS A 229 13.55 -17.04 -15.10
N VAL A 230 12.76 -17.04 -14.03
CA VAL A 230 12.95 -17.89 -12.83
C VAL A 230 12.32 -19.25 -13.07
#